data_7f660cd5471a07f8745805c299fa9d91
#
_entry.id   7f660cd5471a07f8745805c299fa9d91
#
_cell.length_a   1.000
_cell.length_b   1.000
_cell.length_c   1.000
_cell.angle_alpha   90.00
_cell.angle_beta   90.00
_cell.angle_gamma   90.00
#
_symmetry.space_group_name_H-M   'P 1'
#
loop_
_entity.id
_entity.type
_entity.pdbx_description
1 polymer ?
#
loop_
_entity_poly.entity_id
_entity_poly.type
_entity_poly.pdbx_seq_one_letter_code
_entity_poly.pdbx_strand_id
1 'polypeptide(L)'
;MIKQGKVWGETTIIFDDGKVSFHFLKIKKNGYCSEHKHRYKSNVFYVIKGTLQIDIWRDETIDKTILQAGERHEILPGVYHRFKALTDVECLEIYEAKLRGEDIERRTEGGLSK
;
A
#
# COMPACT_ATOMS: atom_id res chain seq x y z
N MET A 1 13.16 6.05 -13.05
CA MET A 1 12.13 5.23 -12.38
C MET A 1 12.44 3.76 -12.63
N ILE A 2 12.17 2.93 -11.67
CA ILE A 2 12.41 1.48 -11.75
C ILE A 2 11.08 0.80 -12.00
N LYS A 3 11.03 -0.02 -13.04
CA LYS A 3 9.83 -0.80 -13.38
C LYS A 3 10.15 -2.28 -13.20
N GLN A 4 9.23 -2.99 -12.53
CA GLN A 4 9.34 -4.43 -12.33
C GLN A 4 8.10 -5.14 -12.84
N GLY A 5 8.31 -6.20 -13.60
CA GLY A 5 7.23 -7.11 -13.99
C GLY A 5 6.83 -7.99 -12.81
N LYS A 6 5.54 -8.24 -12.70
CA LYS A 6 4.95 -9.12 -11.70
C LYS A 6 4.02 -10.10 -12.40
N VAL A 7 3.71 -11.22 -11.73
CA VAL A 7 2.75 -12.17 -12.28
C VAL A 7 1.40 -11.49 -12.54
N TRP A 8 0.99 -10.60 -11.65
CA TRP A 8 -0.29 -9.90 -11.75
C TRP A 8 -0.26 -8.63 -12.61
N GLY A 9 0.90 -8.20 -13.08
CA GLY A 9 1.03 -6.98 -13.86
C GLY A 9 2.41 -6.37 -13.74
N GLU A 10 2.48 -5.10 -13.41
CA GLU A 10 3.76 -4.43 -13.21
C GLU A 10 3.67 -3.35 -12.16
N THR A 11 4.79 -3.04 -11.53
CA THR A 11 4.93 -1.92 -10.62
C THR A 11 6.07 -1.02 -11.11
N THR A 12 5.84 0.29 -11.02
CA THR A 12 6.87 1.29 -11.31
C THR A 12 7.10 2.10 -10.05
N ILE A 13 8.33 2.11 -9.57
CA ILE A 13 8.70 2.92 -8.42
C ILE A 13 8.92 4.35 -8.91
N ILE A 14 8.02 5.25 -8.52
CA ILE A 14 8.06 6.65 -8.93
C ILE A 14 8.99 7.44 -8.03
N PHE A 15 8.96 7.15 -6.74
CA PHE A 15 9.70 7.89 -5.74
C PHE A 15 9.97 6.99 -4.53
N ASP A 16 11.17 7.07 -3.98
CA ASP A 16 11.53 6.32 -2.79
C ASP A 16 12.69 7.05 -2.10
N ASP A 17 12.45 7.54 -0.88
CA ASP A 17 13.49 8.19 -0.08
C ASP A 17 13.83 7.39 1.18
N GLY A 18 13.37 6.14 1.24
CA GLY A 18 13.58 5.27 2.39
C GLY A 18 12.53 5.42 3.50
N LYS A 19 11.76 6.50 3.48
CA LYS A 19 10.66 6.74 4.44
C LYS A 19 9.31 6.66 3.76
N VAL A 20 9.22 7.22 2.57
CA VAL A 20 8.01 7.21 1.75
C VAL A 20 8.39 6.64 0.40
N SER A 21 7.57 5.76 -0.11
CA SER A 21 7.78 5.15 -1.41
C SER A 21 6.47 5.18 -2.18
N PHE A 22 6.53 5.69 -3.42
CA PHE A 22 5.37 5.79 -4.30
C PHE A 22 5.56 4.82 -5.45
N HIS A 23 4.60 3.90 -5.59
CA HIS A 23 4.60 2.91 -6.65
C HIS A 23 3.35 3.09 -7.51
N PHE A 24 3.53 3.05 -8.82
CA PHE A 24 2.40 2.99 -9.75
C PHE A 24 2.22 1.55 -10.18
N LEU A 25 1.03 1.01 -9.95
CA LEU A 25 0.73 -0.38 -10.26
C LEU A 25 -0.24 -0.46 -11.44
N LYS A 26 0.07 -1.34 -12.37
CA LYS A 26 -0.89 -1.80 -13.38
C LYS A 26 -1.18 -3.26 -13.06
N ILE A 27 -2.42 -3.55 -12.76
CA ILE A 27 -2.83 -4.89 -12.33
C ILE A 27 -3.82 -5.44 -13.34
N LYS A 28 -3.54 -6.61 -13.85
CA LYS A 28 -4.43 -7.29 -14.79
C LYS A 28 -5.67 -7.78 -14.06
N LYS A 29 -6.80 -7.78 -14.74
CA LYS A 29 -8.03 -8.37 -14.21
C LYS A 29 -7.74 -9.77 -13.65
N ASN A 30 -8.23 -10.03 -12.45
CA ASN A 30 -8.03 -11.25 -11.68
C ASN A 30 -6.61 -11.41 -11.09
N GLY A 31 -5.72 -10.45 -11.32
CA GLY A 31 -4.41 -10.43 -10.69
C GLY A 31 -4.53 -10.19 -9.21
N TYR A 32 -3.70 -10.85 -8.42
CA TYR A 32 -3.65 -10.66 -6.97
C TYR A 32 -2.21 -10.80 -6.49
N CYS A 33 -1.91 -10.13 -5.40
CA CYS A 33 -0.59 -10.25 -4.77
C CYS A 33 -0.63 -11.30 -3.67
N SER A 34 0.52 -11.56 -3.07
CA SER A 34 0.61 -12.48 -1.94
C SER A 34 -0.13 -11.91 -0.73
N GLU A 35 -0.59 -12.80 0.13
CA GLU A 35 -1.06 -12.44 1.46
C GLU A 35 0.18 -12.12 2.30
N HIS A 36 0.30 -10.88 2.77
CA HIS A 36 1.49 -10.43 3.49
C HIS A 36 1.18 -9.29 4.43
N LYS A 37 2.13 -8.97 5.28
CA LYS A 37 2.06 -7.80 6.16
C LYS A 37 3.41 -7.11 6.18
N HIS A 38 3.38 -5.82 6.53
CA HIS A 38 4.57 -5.04 6.77
C HIS A 38 4.68 -4.74 8.26
N ARG A 39 5.88 -4.79 8.79
CA ARG A 39 6.10 -4.63 10.23
C ARG A 39 5.98 -3.17 10.66
N TYR A 40 6.61 -2.27 9.91
CA TYR A 40 6.71 -0.85 10.28
C TYR A 40 6.10 0.10 9.25
N LYS A 41 5.66 -0.41 8.11
CA LYS A 41 5.12 0.43 7.05
C LYS A 41 3.61 0.31 7.02
N SER A 42 2.95 1.45 6.81
CA SER A 42 1.59 1.43 6.32
C SER A 42 1.62 1.53 4.81
N ASN A 43 0.59 1.04 4.13
CA ASN A 43 0.41 1.33 2.72
C ASN A 43 -0.99 1.86 2.46
N VAL A 44 -1.02 2.80 1.52
CA VAL A 44 -2.27 3.38 1.04
C VAL A 44 -2.41 2.97 -0.41
N PHE A 45 -3.57 2.43 -0.76
CA PHE A 45 -3.94 2.18 -2.14
C PHE A 45 -4.89 3.27 -2.59
N TYR A 46 -4.55 3.95 -3.67
CA TYR A 46 -5.40 4.95 -4.28
C TYR A 46 -5.68 4.52 -5.72
N VAL A 47 -6.96 4.25 -6.03
CA VAL A 47 -7.33 3.74 -7.35
C VAL A 47 -7.51 4.89 -8.33
N ILE A 48 -6.82 4.79 -9.47
CA ILE A 48 -6.93 5.76 -10.56
C ILE A 48 -7.95 5.26 -11.56
N LYS A 49 -7.91 3.97 -11.88
CA LYS A 49 -8.78 3.37 -12.88
C LYS A 49 -9.10 1.93 -12.49
N GLY A 50 -10.34 1.54 -12.68
CA GLY A 50 -10.78 0.16 -12.42
C GLY A 50 -11.32 -0.04 -11.03
N THR A 51 -11.49 -1.31 -10.66
CA THR A 51 -12.07 -1.73 -9.39
C THR A 51 -11.11 -2.68 -8.69
N LEU A 52 -10.66 -2.30 -7.51
CA LEU A 52 -9.68 -3.05 -6.72
C LEU A 52 -10.32 -3.54 -5.44
N GLN A 53 -10.11 -4.82 -5.12
CA GLN A 53 -10.52 -5.41 -3.85
C GLN A 53 -9.30 -5.50 -2.94
N ILE A 54 -9.46 -5.05 -1.71
CA ILE A 54 -8.44 -5.21 -0.67
C ILE A 54 -8.99 -6.19 0.35
N ASP A 55 -8.30 -7.29 0.56
CA ASP A 55 -8.62 -8.27 1.61
C ASP A 55 -7.74 -7.99 2.81
N ILE A 56 -8.37 -7.91 3.99
CA ILE A 56 -7.67 -7.70 5.26
C ILE A 56 -8.09 -8.81 6.20
N TRP A 57 -7.11 -9.52 6.72
CA TRP A 57 -7.35 -10.62 7.66
C TRP A 57 -7.43 -10.07 9.07
N ARG A 58 -8.55 -10.36 9.74
CA ARG A 58 -8.79 -9.96 11.13
C ARG A 58 -9.22 -11.20 11.89
N ASP A 59 -8.31 -11.75 12.69
CA ASP A 59 -8.58 -12.97 13.45
C ASP A 59 -9.12 -14.08 12.53
N GLU A 60 -10.39 -14.45 12.68
CA GLU A 60 -11.00 -15.52 11.91
C GLU A 60 -11.80 -15.01 10.71
N THR A 61 -11.80 -13.71 10.47
CA THR A 61 -12.60 -13.12 9.40
C THR A 61 -11.71 -12.41 8.39
N ILE A 62 -12.26 -12.23 7.18
CA ILE A 62 -11.60 -11.46 6.13
C ILE A 62 -12.53 -10.29 5.80
N ASP A 63 -12.01 -9.08 5.98
CA ASP A 63 -12.70 -7.89 5.53
C ASP A 63 -12.35 -7.66 4.07
N LYS A 64 -13.36 -7.48 3.24
CA LYS A 64 -13.17 -7.18 1.82
C LYS A 64 -13.63 -5.77 1.55
N THR A 65 -12.70 -4.92 1.14
CA THR A 65 -12.98 -3.54 0.79
C THR A 65 -12.87 -3.39 -0.71
N ILE A 66 -13.89 -2.82 -1.34
CA ILE A 66 -13.90 -2.58 -2.78
C ILE A 66 -13.66 -1.10 -3.02
N LEU A 67 -12.63 -0.80 -3.81
CA LEU A 67 -12.25 0.57 -4.16
C LEU A 67 -12.53 0.83 -5.62
N GLN A 68 -13.21 1.93 -5.89
CA GLN A 68 -13.44 2.44 -7.24
C GLN A 68 -12.47 3.59 -7.50
N ALA A 69 -12.41 4.04 -8.75
CA ALA A 69 -11.55 5.18 -9.12
C ALA A 69 -11.82 6.38 -8.22
N GLY A 70 -10.76 6.98 -7.72
CA GLY A 70 -10.82 8.12 -6.80
C GLY A 70 -10.89 7.75 -5.33
N GLU A 71 -11.02 6.48 -5.00
CA GLU A 71 -11.10 6.01 -3.62
C GLU A 71 -9.75 5.48 -3.13
N ARG A 72 -9.55 5.54 -1.84
CA ARG A 72 -8.32 5.07 -1.20
C ARG A 72 -8.61 4.30 0.08
N HIS A 73 -7.65 3.47 0.47
CA HIS A 73 -7.73 2.73 1.72
C HIS A 73 -6.33 2.59 2.31
N GLU A 74 -6.19 2.85 3.59
CA GLU A 74 -4.92 2.70 4.29
C GLU A 74 -4.89 1.38 5.06
N ILE A 75 -3.76 0.68 4.95
CA ILE A 75 -3.52 -0.55 5.70
C ILE A 75 -2.40 -0.26 6.69
N LEU A 76 -2.71 -0.45 7.97
CA LEU A 76 -1.76 -0.19 9.04
C LEU A 76 -0.70 -1.28 9.13
N PRO A 77 0.47 -0.98 9.75
CA PRO A 77 1.49 -2.01 9.97
C PRO A 77 0.93 -3.19 10.76
N GLY A 78 1.47 -4.37 10.49
CA GLY A 78 1.12 -5.58 11.23
C GLY A 78 -0.15 -6.28 10.78
N VAL A 79 -0.80 -5.80 9.74
CA VAL A 79 -2.06 -6.35 9.25
C VAL A 79 -1.82 -7.16 7.98
N TYR A 80 -2.19 -8.43 7.98
CA TYR A 80 -2.14 -9.25 6.78
C TYR A 80 -3.17 -8.77 5.77
N HIS A 81 -2.75 -8.62 4.54
CA HIS A 81 -3.60 -8.08 3.48
C HIS A 81 -3.18 -8.61 2.11
N ARG A 82 -4.07 -8.42 1.14
CA ARG A 82 -3.85 -8.79 -0.25
C ARG A 82 -4.75 -7.92 -1.12
N PHE A 83 -4.24 -7.49 -2.27
CA PHE A 83 -5.13 -6.88 -3.26
C PHE A 83 -5.53 -7.90 -4.33
N LYS A 84 -6.67 -7.65 -4.95
CA LYS A 84 -7.14 -8.40 -6.13
C LYS A 84 -7.83 -7.44 -7.07
N ALA A 85 -7.45 -7.47 -8.33
CA ALA A 85 -8.08 -6.63 -9.36
C ALA A 85 -9.34 -7.31 -9.88
N LEU A 86 -10.48 -6.66 -9.72
CA LEU A 86 -11.75 -7.19 -10.27
C LEU A 86 -11.92 -6.80 -11.73
N THR A 87 -11.26 -5.77 -12.17
CA THR A 87 -11.10 -5.35 -13.56
C THR A 87 -9.61 -5.09 -13.79
N ASP A 88 -9.20 -4.64 -14.96
CA ASP A 88 -7.88 -4.05 -15.12
C ASP A 88 -7.82 -2.81 -14.24
N VAL A 89 -6.75 -2.65 -13.50
CA VAL A 89 -6.59 -1.59 -12.50
C VAL A 89 -5.31 -0.81 -12.73
N GLU A 90 -5.40 0.51 -12.55
CA GLU A 90 -4.25 1.38 -12.36
C GLU A 90 -4.42 2.04 -10.99
N CYS A 91 -3.42 1.91 -10.15
CA CYS A 91 -3.48 2.50 -8.81
C CYS A 91 -2.11 2.94 -8.33
N LEU A 92 -2.12 3.80 -7.33
CA LEU A 92 -0.92 4.15 -6.59
C LEU A 92 -0.88 3.31 -5.32
N GLU A 93 0.29 2.80 -5.01
CA GLU A 93 0.56 2.19 -3.71
C GLU A 93 1.62 3.04 -3.03
N ILE A 94 1.27 3.59 -1.88
CA ILE A 94 2.14 4.50 -1.15
C ILE A 94 2.53 3.81 0.15
N TYR A 95 3.83 3.59 0.31
CA TYR A 95 4.38 3.06 1.54
C TYR A 95 4.91 4.20 2.37
N GLU A 96 4.59 4.19 3.66
CA GLU A 96 5.10 5.16 4.61
C GLU A 96 5.52 4.45 5.89
N ALA A 97 6.74 4.66 6.31
CA ALA A 97 7.20 4.12 7.58
C ALA A 97 6.54 4.90 8.71
N LYS A 98 5.79 4.20 9.57
CA LYS A 98 5.17 4.79 10.73
C LYS A 98 6.23 4.89 11.83
N LEU A 99 6.57 6.12 12.19
CA LEU A 99 7.55 6.38 13.23
C LEU A 99 6.87 6.32 14.59
N ARG A 100 7.46 5.57 15.50
CA ARG A 100 6.99 5.43 16.87
C ARG A 100 8.12 5.75 17.82
N GLY A 101 7.82 5.90 19.10
CA GLY A 101 8.83 6.14 20.10
C GLY A 101 9.93 5.09 20.09
N GLU A 102 9.55 3.81 19.96
CA GLU A 102 10.51 2.71 19.91
C GLU A 102 11.27 2.60 18.60
N ASP A 103 10.80 3.26 17.54
CA ASP A 103 11.44 3.24 16.22
C ASP A 103 12.31 4.49 15.99
N ILE A 104 12.31 5.41 16.92
CA ILE A 104 13.00 6.69 16.77
C ILE A 104 13.94 6.89 17.96
N GLU A 105 15.18 7.22 17.66
CA GLU A 105 16.14 7.71 18.65
C GLU A 105 16.21 9.21 18.51
N ARG A 106 15.80 9.93 19.56
CA ARG A 106 15.75 11.39 19.55
C ARG A 106 16.88 11.99 20.34
N ARG A 107 17.48 13.04 19.82
CA ARG A 107 18.48 13.83 20.53
C ARG A 107 17.88 15.13 21.05
N THR A 108 16.82 15.60 20.46
CA THR A 108 16.07 16.78 20.87
C THR A 108 14.60 16.50 20.68
N GLU A 109 13.76 17.32 21.30
CA GLU A 109 12.33 17.25 21.05
C GLU A 109 11.97 18.10 19.86
N GLY A 110 10.99 17.63 19.10
CA GLY A 110 10.43 18.40 18.01
C GLY A 110 9.44 19.43 18.51
N GLY A 111 9.03 20.31 17.63
CA GLY A 111 8.03 21.31 17.94
C GLY A 111 7.54 21.99 16.68
N LEU A 112 6.88 23.12 16.88
CA LEU A 112 6.39 23.92 15.77
C LEU A 112 7.36 25.05 15.52
N SER A 113 7.82 25.16 14.29
CA SER A 113 8.79 26.19 13.90
C SER A 113 8.19 27.26 12.98
N LYS A 114 6.91 27.23 12.76
CA LYS A 114 6.31 28.19 11.83
C LYS A 114 5.34 29.10 12.49
#